data_a79942d5834d153f1961408505f70fab
#
_entry.id   a79942d5834d153f1961408505f70fab
#
_cell.length_a   1.000
_cell.length_b   1.000
_cell.length_c   1.000
_cell.angle_alpha   90.00
_cell.angle_beta   90.00
_cell.angle_gamma   90.00
#
_symmetry.space_group_name_H-M   'P 1'
#
loop_
_entity.id
_entity.type
_entity.pdbx_description
1 polymer ?
#
loop_
_entity_poly.entity_id
_entity_poly.type
_entity_poly.pdbx_seq_one_letter_code
_entity_poly.pdbx_strand_id
1 'polypeptide(L)'
;MLEDALKQIRALLQNQLPAKLDQIELERADGVTMEDVQSSLIEVGGGSTTGRKGTGTGHPDGRQKYPSITVLGEATHVANAPSRRKELTHRISIWITDREVSPDSELAQIKLCRYVEAVERILSSDPTLGGKAVNSAVTGHWYRSIEEVFMRKAVVTVQVYERPSTNSY
;
A
#
# COMPACT_ATOMS: atom_id res chain seq x y z
N MET A 1 13.20 -9.62 -7.47
CA MET A 1 12.31 -9.26 -8.62
C MET A 1 11.10 -8.46 -8.13
N LEU A 2 10.46 -7.69 -9.00
CA LEU A 2 9.28 -6.88 -8.64
C LEU A 2 8.20 -7.69 -7.91
N GLU A 3 7.94 -8.91 -8.36
CA GLU A 3 6.96 -9.80 -7.72
C GLU A 3 7.28 -10.07 -6.24
N ASP A 4 8.56 -10.31 -5.94
CA ASP A 4 8.98 -10.57 -4.55
C ASP A 4 8.83 -9.32 -3.68
N ALA A 5 9.16 -8.15 -4.23
CA ALA A 5 8.95 -6.87 -3.52
C ALA A 5 7.46 -6.61 -3.24
N LEU A 6 6.58 -6.86 -4.22
CA LEU A 6 5.12 -6.71 -4.04
C LEU A 6 4.58 -7.65 -2.96
N LYS A 7 4.98 -8.93 -3.01
CA LYS A 7 4.58 -9.93 -2.01
C LYS A 7 5.10 -9.59 -0.62
N GLN A 8 6.33 -9.09 -0.54
CA GLN A 8 6.92 -8.70 0.73
C GLN A 8 6.23 -7.47 1.34
N ILE A 9 5.96 -6.44 0.54
CA ILE A 9 5.19 -5.28 0.99
C ILE A 9 3.82 -5.72 1.52
N ARG A 10 3.11 -6.57 0.79
CA ARG A 10 1.84 -7.12 1.27
C ARG A 10 1.99 -7.82 2.61
N ALA A 11 2.98 -8.70 2.76
CA ALA A 11 3.21 -9.44 4.00
C ALA A 11 3.54 -8.51 5.17
N LEU A 12 4.37 -7.50 4.97
CA LEU A 12 4.67 -6.48 5.98
C LEU A 12 3.42 -5.75 6.44
N LEU A 13 2.59 -5.33 5.50
CA LEU A 13 1.33 -4.65 5.82
C LEU A 13 0.36 -5.57 6.56
N GLN A 14 0.17 -6.81 6.10
CA GLN A 14 -0.69 -7.78 6.78
C GLN A 14 -0.26 -8.05 8.22
N ASN A 15 1.04 -8.12 8.47
CA ASN A 15 1.58 -8.47 9.78
C ASN A 15 1.67 -7.28 10.75
N GLN A 16 1.92 -6.08 10.25
CA GLN A 16 2.29 -4.93 11.09
C GLN A 16 1.23 -3.84 11.16
N LEU A 17 0.30 -3.77 10.19
CA LEU A 17 -0.65 -2.68 10.10
C LEU A 17 -1.55 -2.55 11.34
N PRO A 18 -2.15 -3.63 11.90
CA PRO A 18 -2.98 -3.50 13.09
C PRO A 18 -2.23 -2.85 14.26
N ALA A 19 -1.04 -3.35 14.57
CA ALA A 19 -0.23 -2.81 15.67
C ALA A 19 0.21 -1.36 15.44
N LYS A 20 0.44 -0.95 14.20
CA LYS A 20 0.76 0.44 13.86
C LYS A 20 -0.43 1.37 13.99
N LEU A 21 -1.61 0.92 13.62
CA LEU A 21 -2.84 1.69 13.83
C LEU A 21 -3.13 1.89 15.31
N ASP A 22 -3.01 0.83 16.13
CA ASP A 22 -3.16 0.92 17.58
C ASP A 22 -2.15 1.90 18.20
N GLN A 23 -0.89 1.86 17.71
CA GLN A 23 0.15 2.80 18.17
C GLN A 23 -0.22 4.25 17.84
N ILE A 24 -0.71 4.52 16.63
CA ILE A 24 -1.12 5.87 16.21
C ILE A 24 -2.32 6.35 17.02
N GLU A 25 -3.29 5.49 17.30
CA GLU A 25 -4.43 5.83 18.16
C GLU A 25 -3.97 6.26 19.56
N LEU A 26 -3.06 5.52 20.17
CA LEU A 26 -2.49 5.84 21.47
C LEU A 26 -1.71 7.15 21.45
N GLU A 27 -0.92 7.40 20.42
CA GLU A 27 -0.13 8.63 20.28
C GLU A 27 -1.01 9.87 20.09
N ARG A 28 -2.11 9.74 19.34
CA ARG A 28 -3.03 10.85 19.07
C ARG A 28 -3.98 11.15 20.21
N ALA A 29 -4.44 10.12 20.93
CA ALA A 29 -5.30 10.21 22.10
C ALA A 29 -6.53 11.16 21.95
N ASP A 30 -7.08 11.21 20.74
CA ASP A 30 -8.18 12.13 20.37
C ASP A 30 -9.55 11.45 20.24
N GLY A 31 -9.62 10.17 20.63
CA GLY A 31 -10.86 9.38 20.61
C GLY A 31 -11.26 8.85 19.24
N VAL A 32 -10.45 9.06 18.20
CA VAL A 32 -10.69 8.49 16.86
C VAL A 32 -10.19 7.06 16.84
N THR A 33 -11.12 6.12 16.67
CA THR A 33 -10.83 4.70 16.54
C THR A 33 -10.62 4.32 15.08
N MET A 34 -9.53 3.60 14.81
CA MET A 34 -9.20 3.09 13.48
C MET A 34 -9.76 1.68 13.29
N GLU A 35 -10.31 1.41 12.13
CA GLU A 35 -10.70 0.06 11.75
C GLU A 35 -9.50 -0.70 11.18
N ASP A 36 -9.33 -1.95 11.62
CA ASP A 36 -8.32 -2.82 11.06
C ASP A 36 -8.64 -3.17 9.60
N VAL A 37 -7.62 -3.15 8.76
CA VAL A 37 -7.73 -3.69 7.41
C VAL A 37 -7.59 -5.20 7.49
N GLN A 38 -8.63 -5.93 7.13
CA GLN A 38 -8.58 -7.40 7.12
C GLN A 38 -7.46 -7.88 6.18
N SER A 39 -6.68 -8.87 6.60
CA SER A 39 -5.56 -9.41 5.80
C SER A 39 -5.97 -9.84 4.39
N SER A 40 -7.18 -10.38 4.22
CA SER A 40 -7.74 -10.75 2.92
C SER A 40 -8.04 -9.54 2.01
N LEU A 41 -8.07 -8.33 2.55
CA LEU A 41 -8.30 -7.08 1.83
C LEU A 41 -6.99 -6.31 1.56
N ILE A 42 -5.85 -6.92 1.87
CA ILE A 42 -4.52 -6.43 1.50
C ILE A 42 -3.99 -7.33 0.39
N GLU A 43 -4.06 -6.86 -0.85
CA GLU A 43 -3.83 -7.65 -2.04
C GLU A 43 -2.70 -7.09 -2.91
N VAL A 44 -2.09 -7.97 -3.70
CA VAL A 44 -1.14 -7.62 -4.76
C VAL A 44 -1.83 -7.72 -6.10
N GLY A 45 -1.59 -6.73 -6.93
CA GLY A 45 -2.09 -6.70 -8.30
C GLY A 45 -3.43 -6.01 -8.43
N GLY A 46 -3.85 -5.81 -9.66
CA GLY A 46 -5.08 -5.09 -9.99
C GLY A 46 -6.36 -5.89 -9.77
N GLY A 47 -6.49 -6.55 -8.63
CA GLY A 47 -7.78 -7.06 -8.21
C GLY A 47 -8.76 -5.91 -8.29
N SER A 48 -9.54 -5.89 -9.30
CA SER A 48 -10.79 -5.15 -9.50
C SER A 48 -10.93 -3.70 -9.03
N THR A 49 -9.86 -2.97 -8.85
CA THR A 49 -10.00 -1.51 -8.70
C THR A 49 -10.41 -0.83 -10.00
N THR A 50 -10.51 -1.57 -11.09
CA THR A 50 -10.85 -1.08 -12.43
C THR A 50 -12.29 -1.33 -12.80
N GLY A 51 -13.25 -1.12 -11.90
CA GLY A 51 -14.66 -0.97 -12.28
C GLY A 51 -15.28 -2.09 -13.16
N ARG A 52 -14.63 -3.23 -13.30
CA ARG A 52 -15.25 -4.39 -13.94
C ARG A 52 -16.28 -4.98 -12.97
N LYS A 53 -17.53 -4.93 -13.35
CA LYS A 53 -18.61 -5.63 -12.68
C LYS A 53 -18.15 -7.04 -12.27
N GLY A 54 -18.19 -7.35 -10.99
CA GLY A 54 -18.06 -8.71 -10.48
C GLY A 54 -16.70 -9.14 -9.98
N THR A 55 -15.69 -8.29 -10.01
CA THR A 55 -14.36 -8.60 -9.46
C THR A 55 -14.02 -7.71 -8.28
N GLY A 56 -14.98 -7.45 -7.41
CA GLY A 56 -14.70 -6.93 -6.09
C GLY A 56 -13.78 -7.92 -5.37
N THR A 57 -12.99 -7.44 -4.43
CA THR A 57 -12.11 -8.22 -3.58
C THR A 57 -12.80 -9.52 -3.13
N GLY A 58 -12.88 -10.50 -3.99
CA GLY A 58 -13.24 -11.89 -3.76
C GLY A 58 -14.33 -12.23 -2.76
N HIS A 59 -15.22 -11.29 -2.42
CA HIS A 59 -16.26 -11.57 -1.46
C HIS A 59 -17.39 -12.37 -2.11
N PRO A 60 -17.84 -13.49 -1.50
CA PRO A 60 -18.87 -14.35 -2.07
C PRO A 60 -20.19 -13.65 -2.36
N ASP A 61 -20.48 -12.53 -1.68
CA ASP A 61 -21.69 -11.74 -1.86
C ASP A 61 -21.53 -10.55 -2.82
N GLY A 62 -20.38 -10.43 -3.49
CA GLY A 62 -20.09 -9.36 -4.43
C GLY A 62 -19.99 -7.96 -3.82
N ARG A 63 -20.01 -7.84 -2.49
CA ARG A 63 -19.85 -6.57 -1.79
C ARG A 63 -18.39 -6.30 -1.50
N GLN A 64 -17.91 -5.17 -1.96
CA GLN A 64 -16.57 -4.72 -1.62
C GLN A 64 -16.53 -4.32 -0.15
N LYS A 65 -15.58 -4.87 0.61
CA LYS A 65 -15.33 -4.49 2.00
C LYS A 65 -14.27 -3.42 2.08
N TYR A 66 -14.41 -2.54 3.05
CA TYR A 66 -13.49 -1.45 3.34
C TYR A 66 -13.15 -1.44 4.83
N PRO A 67 -11.99 -0.89 5.19
CA PRO A 67 -10.92 -0.40 4.32
C PRO A 67 -10.19 -1.51 3.57
N SER A 68 -9.64 -1.20 2.41
CA SER A 68 -8.86 -2.14 1.58
C SER A 68 -7.56 -1.52 1.10
N ILE A 69 -6.55 -2.34 0.89
CA ILE A 69 -5.23 -1.92 0.40
C ILE A 69 -4.85 -2.78 -0.80
N THR A 70 -4.42 -2.13 -1.87
CA THR A 70 -3.91 -2.80 -3.07
C THR A 70 -2.49 -2.35 -3.35
N VAL A 71 -1.58 -3.29 -3.49
CA VAL A 71 -0.16 -3.06 -3.82
C VAL A 71 0.04 -3.32 -5.30
N LEU A 72 0.42 -2.30 -6.05
CA LEU A 72 0.54 -2.34 -7.52
C LEU A 72 1.95 -1.99 -7.98
N GLY A 73 2.53 -2.83 -8.83
CA GLY A 73 3.71 -2.46 -9.59
C GLY A 73 3.33 -1.58 -10.78
N GLU A 74 3.89 -0.36 -10.87
CA GLU A 74 3.57 0.56 -11.95
C GLU A 74 4.59 0.55 -13.07
N ALA A 75 5.88 0.56 -12.73
CA ALA A 75 6.96 0.63 -13.69
C ALA A 75 8.26 0.04 -13.14
N THR A 76 9.09 -0.46 -14.04
CA THR A 76 10.47 -0.84 -13.76
C THR A 76 11.39 -0.06 -14.66
N HIS A 77 12.30 0.69 -14.08
CA HIS A 77 13.35 1.38 -14.80
C HIS A 77 14.65 0.58 -14.71
N VAL A 78 15.29 0.38 -15.84
CA VAL A 78 16.55 -0.37 -15.95
C VAL A 78 17.66 0.61 -16.25
N ALA A 79 18.65 0.71 -15.38
CA ALA A 79 19.87 1.49 -15.60
C ALA A 79 21.07 0.56 -15.73
N ASN A 80 21.98 0.89 -16.63
CA ASN A 80 23.26 0.20 -16.75
C ASN A 80 24.30 0.93 -15.91
N ALA A 81 24.77 0.29 -14.86
CA ALA A 81 25.88 0.81 -14.07
C ALA A 81 27.22 0.69 -14.85
N PRO A 82 28.23 1.53 -14.56
CA PRO A 82 29.55 1.46 -15.17
C PRO A 82 30.23 0.09 -15.07
N SER A 83 29.85 -0.70 -14.06
CA SER A 83 30.33 -2.06 -13.82
C SER A 83 29.69 -3.13 -14.71
N ARG A 84 28.94 -2.76 -15.76
CA ARG A 84 28.09 -3.65 -16.59
C ARG A 84 27.00 -4.38 -15.79
N ARG A 85 26.74 -3.99 -14.55
CA ARG A 85 25.64 -4.52 -13.75
C ARG A 85 24.38 -3.74 -14.07
N LYS A 86 23.25 -4.44 -14.14
CA LYS A 86 21.94 -3.81 -14.24
C LYS A 86 21.52 -3.35 -12.85
N GLU A 87 20.99 -2.15 -12.77
CA GLU A 87 20.29 -1.64 -11.59
C GLU A 87 18.82 -1.47 -11.95
N LEU A 88 17.97 -2.02 -11.13
CA LEU A 88 16.52 -1.94 -11.33
C LEU A 88 15.90 -1.01 -10.29
N THR A 89 15.06 -0.12 -10.75
CA THR A 89 14.22 0.71 -9.89
C THR A 89 12.77 0.42 -10.20
N HIS A 90 12.07 -0.17 -9.25
CA HIS A 90 10.63 -0.43 -9.37
C HIS A 90 9.85 0.70 -8.71
N ARG A 91 8.85 1.23 -9.42
CA ARG A 91 7.86 2.11 -8.86
C ARG A 91 6.62 1.31 -8.48
N ILE A 92 6.23 1.40 -7.23
CA ILE A 92 5.12 0.68 -6.64
C ILE A 92 4.15 1.70 -6.06
N SER A 93 2.87 1.51 -6.30
CA SER A 93 1.80 2.27 -5.66
C SER A 93 1.06 1.40 -4.67
N ILE A 94 0.79 1.95 -3.51
CA ILE A 94 -0.05 1.33 -2.48
C ILE A 94 -1.33 2.14 -2.40
N TRP A 95 -2.42 1.58 -2.87
CA TRP A 95 -3.73 2.19 -2.91
C TRP A 95 -4.50 1.83 -1.64
N ILE A 96 -4.84 2.84 -0.86
CA ILE A 96 -5.65 2.70 0.35
C ILE A 96 -7.03 3.25 0.00
N THR A 97 -8.05 2.41 0.12
CA THR A 97 -9.44 2.80 -0.17
C THR A 97 -10.27 2.63 1.08
N ASP A 98 -10.95 3.68 1.47
CA ASP A 98 -11.90 3.67 2.57
C ASP A 98 -13.26 4.18 2.12
N ARG A 99 -14.31 3.74 2.80
CA ARG A 99 -15.67 4.18 2.54
C ARG A 99 -16.10 5.17 3.62
N GLU A 100 -16.58 6.31 3.19
CA GLU A 100 -17.18 7.26 4.08
C GLU A 100 -18.61 6.77 4.43
N VAL A 101 -18.79 6.29 5.65
CA VAL A 101 -20.08 5.83 6.14
C VAL A 101 -20.83 6.97 6.86
N SER A 102 -20.13 8.01 7.24
CA SER A 102 -20.62 9.16 7.96
C SER A 102 -20.59 10.42 7.10
N PRO A 103 -21.55 11.35 7.27
CA PRO A 103 -21.47 12.68 6.67
C PRO A 103 -20.30 13.53 7.22
N ASP A 104 -19.56 13.03 8.21
CA ASP A 104 -18.39 13.70 8.75
C ASP A 104 -17.17 13.46 7.84
N SER A 105 -17.00 14.36 6.88
CA SER A 105 -15.91 14.33 5.92
C SER A 105 -14.53 14.58 6.57
N GLU A 106 -14.48 15.31 7.68
CA GLU A 106 -13.25 15.56 8.44
C GLU A 106 -12.75 14.28 9.08
N LEU A 107 -13.62 13.53 9.75
CA LEU A 107 -13.26 12.26 10.37
C LEU A 107 -12.75 11.25 9.34
N ALA A 108 -13.41 11.14 8.19
CA ALA A 108 -12.98 10.25 7.12
C ALA A 108 -11.60 10.64 6.58
N GLN A 109 -11.31 11.93 6.44
CA GLN A 109 -10.01 12.42 6.02
C GLN A 109 -8.92 12.13 7.07
N ILE A 110 -9.22 12.33 8.35
CA ILE A 110 -8.30 12.02 9.46
C ILE A 110 -7.94 10.53 9.45
N LYS A 111 -8.92 9.65 9.33
CA LYS A 111 -8.70 8.20 9.26
C LYS A 111 -7.82 7.83 8.08
N LEU A 112 -8.09 8.38 6.91
CA LEU A 112 -7.29 8.12 5.71
C LEU A 112 -5.82 8.56 5.89
N CYS A 113 -5.59 9.73 6.48
CA CYS A 113 -4.24 10.20 6.81
C CYS A 113 -3.51 9.25 7.76
N ARG A 114 -4.20 8.66 8.72
CA ARG A 114 -3.61 7.68 9.65
C ARG A 114 -3.26 6.35 8.98
N TYR A 115 -4.07 5.88 8.04
CA TYR A 115 -3.70 4.71 7.23
C TYR A 115 -2.44 4.98 6.43
N VAL A 116 -2.33 6.14 5.78
CA VAL A 116 -1.13 6.55 5.06
C VAL A 116 0.08 6.58 5.98
N GLU A 117 -0.04 7.24 7.14
CA GLU A 117 1.03 7.31 8.14
C GLU A 117 1.49 5.92 8.61
N ALA A 118 0.54 5.01 8.88
CA ALA A 118 0.86 3.65 9.29
C ALA A 118 1.65 2.89 8.20
N VAL A 119 1.20 2.98 6.95
CA VAL A 119 1.89 2.37 5.80
C VAL A 119 3.31 2.94 5.65
N GLU A 120 3.47 4.26 5.72
CA GLU A 120 4.78 4.91 5.62
C GLU A 120 5.72 4.50 6.76
N ARG A 121 5.24 4.43 7.99
CA ARG A 121 6.02 3.99 9.15
C ARG A 121 6.48 2.53 9.01
N ILE A 122 5.62 1.64 8.51
CA ILE A 122 5.96 0.22 8.29
C ILE A 122 7.07 0.11 7.24
N LEU A 123 6.92 0.76 6.10
CA LEU A 123 7.89 0.69 5.02
C LEU A 123 9.22 1.34 5.41
N SER A 124 9.20 2.44 6.14
CA SER A 124 10.41 3.11 6.62
C SER A 124 11.15 2.31 7.69
N SER A 125 10.47 1.42 8.41
CA SER A 125 11.09 0.57 9.42
C SER A 125 11.91 -0.59 8.84
N ASP A 126 11.61 -0.99 7.61
CA ASP A 126 12.35 -2.04 6.90
C ASP A 126 12.60 -1.66 5.43
N PRO A 127 13.57 -0.78 5.18
CA PRO A 127 13.87 -0.31 3.83
C PRO A 127 14.42 -1.39 2.90
N THR A 128 14.87 -2.51 3.44
CA THR A 128 15.36 -3.66 2.65
C THR A 128 14.24 -4.63 2.27
N LEU A 129 13.04 -4.41 2.76
CA LEU A 129 11.89 -5.30 2.55
C LEU A 129 12.23 -6.76 2.91
N GLY A 130 12.78 -6.98 4.11
CA GLY A 130 13.21 -8.31 4.55
C GLY A 130 14.35 -8.88 3.71
N GLY A 131 15.22 -8.04 3.15
CA GLY A 131 16.34 -8.44 2.30
C GLY A 131 15.95 -8.72 0.84
N LYS A 132 14.72 -8.40 0.42
CA LYS A 132 14.27 -8.56 -0.99
C LYS A 132 14.65 -7.37 -1.88
N ALA A 133 15.12 -6.29 -1.30
CA ALA A 133 15.59 -5.10 -1.99
C ALA A 133 16.92 -4.63 -1.42
N VAL A 134 17.67 -3.87 -2.21
CA VAL A 134 18.84 -3.15 -1.70
C VAL A 134 18.39 -1.99 -0.81
N ASN A 135 17.37 -1.30 -1.24
CA ASN A 135 16.75 -0.21 -0.50
C ASN A 135 15.35 0.05 -1.05
N SER A 136 14.48 0.58 -0.22
CA SER A 136 13.20 1.15 -0.63
C SER A 136 12.96 2.49 0.05
N ALA A 137 12.25 3.38 -0.61
CA ALA A 137 11.91 4.68 -0.08
C ALA A 137 10.49 5.08 -0.49
N VAL A 138 9.74 5.60 0.46
CA VAL A 138 8.49 6.30 0.15
C VAL A 138 8.83 7.61 -0.52
N THR A 139 8.31 7.86 -1.71
CA THR A 139 8.61 9.04 -2.51
C THR A 139 7.50 10.09 -2.49
N GLY A 140 6.34 9.72 -2.00
CA GLY A 140 5.22 10.63 -1.86
C GLY A 140 3.90 9.92 -1.62
N HIS A 141 2.90 10.71 -1.36
CA HIS A 141 1.52 10.25 -1.27
C HIS A 141 0.56 11.34 -1.78
N TRP A 142 -0.62 10.93 -2.19
CA TRP A 142 -1.69 11.84 -2.59
C TRP A 142 -3.05 11.28 -2.22
N TYR A 143 -4.03 12.16 -2.14
CA TYR A 143 -5.40 11.85 -1.72
C TYR A 143 -6.39 12.18 -2.81
N ARG A 144 -7.43 11.37 -2.94
CA ARG A 144 -8.53 11.59 -3.87
C ARG A 144 -9.86 11.26 -3.23
N SER A 145 -10.82 12.14 -3.36
CA SER A 145 -12.22 11.89 -3.03
C SER A 145 -12.98 11.49 -4.29
N ILE A 146 -13.84 10.48 -4.20
CA ILE A 146 -14.75 10.07 -5.26
C ILE A 146 -16.16 10.30 -4.74
N GLU A 147 -16.75 11.44 -5.12
CA GLU A 147 -18.02 11.91 -4.56
C GLU A 147 -19.20 11.00 -4.86
N GLU A 148 -19.25 10.40 -6.06
CA GLU A 148 -20.38 9.58 -6.51
C GLU A 148 -20.62 8.30 -5.68
N VAL A 149 -19.62 7.84 -4.94
CA VAL A 149 -19.69 6.56 -4.20
C VAL A 149 -19.23 6.69 -2.75
N PHE A 150 -19.11 7.89 -2.24
CA PHE A 150 -18.64 8.17 -0.88
C PHE A 150 -17.34 7.42 -0.51
N MET A 151 -16.44 7.28 -1.47
CA MET A 151 -15.16 6.65 -1.28
C MET A 151 -14.04 7.66 -1.24
N ARG A 152 -13.07 7.40 -0.38
CA ARG A 152 -11.81 8.13 -0.32
C ARG A 152 -10.65 7.21 -0.62
N LYS A 153 -9.73 7.71 -1.39
CA LYS A 153 -8.50 6.99 -1.75
C LYS A 153 -7.28 7.79 -1.38
N ALA A 154 -6.27 7.09 -0.91
CA ALA A 154 -4.92 7.60 -0.83
C ALA A 154 -4.00 6.67 -1.60
N VAL A 155 -2.93 7.22 -2.15
CA VAL A 155 -1.89 6.44 -2.82
C VAL A 155 -0.55 6.81 -2.22
N VAL A 156 0.16 5.80 -1.73
CA VAL A 156 1.55 5.93 -1.30
C VAL A 156 2.43 5.38 -2.40
N THR A 157 3.36 6.19 -2.89
CA THR A 157 4.32 5.79 -3.93
C THR A 157 5.64 5.38 -3.29
N VAL A 158 6.13 4.21 -3.66
CA VAL A 158 7.37 3.64 -3.16
C VAL A 158 8.31 3.34 -4.32
N GLN A 159 9.58 3.70 -4.18
CA GLN A 159 10.64 3.25 -5.08
C GLN A 159 11.42 2.13 -4.41
N VAL A 160 11.61 1.04 -5.12
CA VAL A 160 12.36 -0.13 -4.66
C VAL A 160 13.56 -0.34 -5.57
N TYR A 161 14.74 -0.35 -4.98
CA TYR A 161 16.00 -0.53 -5.69
C TYR A 161 16.47 -1.96 -5.56
N GLU A 162 16.75 -2.60 -6.69
CA GLU A 162 17.20 -3.98 -6.78
C GLU A 162 18.46 -4.09 -7.63
N ARG A 163 19.39 -4.92 -7.18
CA ARG A 163 20.56 -5.36 -7.98
C ARG A 163 20.37 -6.84 -8.29
N PRO A 164 20.01 -7.19 -9.54
CA PRO A 164 19.92 -8.60 -9.90
C PRO A 164 21.29 -9.29 -9.70
N SER A 165 21.25 -10.48 -9.14
CA SER A 165 22.44 -11.30 -9.05
C SER A 165 22.95 -11.62 -10.46
N THR A 166 24.27 -11.63 -10.65
CA THR A 166 24.92 -11.90 -11.93
C THR A 166 24.65 -13.31 -12.47
N ASN A 167 23.98 -14.17 -11.73
CA ASN A 167 23.70 -15.56 -12.07
C ASN A 167 22.32 -15.79 -12.71
N SER A 168 21.63 -14.75 -13.14
CA SER A 168 20.27 -14.85 -13.70
C SER A 168 20.22 -14.72 -15.23
N TYR A 169 21.28 -15.15 -15.93
CA TYR A 169 21.29 -15.22 -17.38
C TYR A 169 21.95 -16.49 -17.87
#